data_95563fe81514a524fcbd26333bda27a9
#
_entry.id   95563fe81514a524fcbd26333bda27a9
#
_cell.length_a   1.000
_cell.length_b   1.000
_cell.length_c   1.000
_cell.angle_alpha   90.00
_cell.angle_beta   90.00
_cell.angle_gamma   90.00
#
_symmetry.space_group_name_H-M   'P 1'
#
loop_
_entity.id
_entity.type
_entity.pdbx_description
1 polymer ?
#
loop_
_entity_poly.entity_id
_entity_poly.type
_entity_poly.pdbx_seq_one_letter_code
_entity_poly.pdbx_strand_id
1 'polypeptide(L)' 'QTYGKSAKAPEMLLKLGMSLAALDNKDTACATLREVPKRYPNAQRAVLGKVTTEQKRLSC' A
#
# COMPACT_ATOMS: atom_id res chain seq x y z
N GLN A 1 11.91 7.12 -17.95
CA GLN A 1 11.07 6.88 -17.09
C GLN A 1 11.17 5.66 -16.36
N THR A 2 11.14 5.69 -15.24
CA THR A 2 11.47 4.57 -14.44
C THR A 2 10.50 4.44 -13.32
N TYR A 3 9.26 4.32 -13.67
CA TYR A 3 8.25 4.21 -12.66
C TYR A 3 8.49 3.09 -11.68
N GLY A 4 8.91 1.96 -12.17
CA GLY A 4 9.11 0.80 -11.34
C GLY A 4 10.25 0.94 -10.37
N LYS A 5 11.19 1.83 -10.69
CA LYS A 5 12.35 2.03 -9.83
C LYS A 5 12.24 3.26 -8.99
N SER A 6 11.17 3.99 -9.13
CA SER A 6 10.99 5.20 -8.38
C SER A 6 10.68 4.87 -6.93
N ALA A 7 11.18 5.70 -6.03
CA ALA A 7 10.84 5.56 -4.62
C ALA A 7 9.36 5.78 -4.41
N LYS A 8 8.70 6.38 -5.38
CA LYS A 8 7.26 6.63 -5.28
C LYS A 8 6.41 5.45 -5.68
N ALA A 9 7.00 4.42 -6.30
CA ALA A 9 6.23 3.27 -6.71
C ALA A 9 5.50 2.59 -5.55
N PRO A 10 6.19 2.30 -4.42
CA PRO A 10 5.47 1.71 -3.29
C PRO A 10 4.45 2.68 -2.69
N GLU A 11 4.77 3.97 -2.72
CA GLU A 11 3.85 4.97 -2.21
C GLU A 11 2.58 5.04 -3.05
N MET A 12 2.71 4.91 -4.35
CA MET A 12 1.56 4.92 -5.25
C MET A 12 0.66 3.72 -4.99
N LEU A 13 1.27 2.58 -4.76
CA LEU A 13 0.51 1.37 -4.47
C LEU A 13 -0.21 1.51 -3.13
N LEU A 14 0.44 2.11 -2.16
CA LEU A 14 -0.18 2.39 -0.88
C LEU A 14 -1.40 3.30 -1.06
N LYS A 15 -1.25 4.35 -1.85
CA LYS A 15 -2.34 5.28 -2.07
C LYS A 15 -3.50 4.62 -2.80
N LEU A 16 -3.21 3.72 -3.70
CA LEU A 16 -4.25 2.97 -4.38
C LEU A 16 -5.05 2.16 -3.36
N GLY A 17 -4.36 1.48 -2.45
CA GLY A 17 -5.04 0.72 -1.41
C GLY A 17 -5.91 1.61 -0.55
N MET A 18 -5.41 2.79 -0.20
CA MET A 18 -6.18 3.73 0.62
C MET A 18 -7.41 4.23 -0.13
N SER A 19 -7.28 4.47 -1.43
CA SER A 19 -8.42 4.90 -2.24
C SER A 19 -9.48 3.81 -2.31
N LEU A 20 -9.06 2.57 -2.47
CA LEU A 20 -9.98 1.45 -2.52
C LEU A 20 -10.72 1.32 -1.19
N ALA A 21 -10.03 1.55 -0.09
CA ALA A 21 -10.66 1.52 1.23
C ALA A 21 -11.70 2.63 1.35
N ALA A 22 -11.39 3.80 0.81
CA ALA A 22 -12.33 4.92 0.85
C ALA A 22 -13.57 4.65 0.01
N LEU A 23 -13.44 3.81 -1.01
CA LEU A 23 -14.57 3.42 -1.83
C LEU A 23 -15.31 2.22 -1.26
N ASP A 24 -14.98 1.86 -0.04
CA ASP A 24 -15.63 0.74 0.65
C ASP A 24 -15.33 -0.60 -0.03
N ASN A 25 -14.21 -0.66 -0.75
CA ASN A 25 -13.77 -1.87 -1.42
C ASN A 25 -12.69 -2.51 -0.56
N LYS A 26 -13.10 -2.98 0.61
CA LYS A 26 -12.19 -3.41 1.65
C LYS A 26 -11.31 -4.60 1.24
N ASP A 27 -11.91 -5.60 0.62
CA ASP A 27 -11.16 -6.80 0.25
C ASP A 27 -10.03 -6.46 -0.71
N THR A 28 -10.33 -5.67 -1.74
CA THR A 28 -9.33 -5.27 -2.70
C THR A 28 -8.31 -4.34 -2.06
N ALA A 29 -8.76 -3.48 -1.15
CA ALA A 29 -7.85 -2.58 -0.45
C ALA A 29 -6.86 -3.39 0.38
N CYS A 30 -7.33 -4.40 1.11
CA CYS A 30 -6.46 -5.25 1.91
C CYS A 30 -5.45 -5.98 1.04
N ALA A 31 -5.90 -6.50 -0.09
CA ALA A 31 -5.01 -7.20 -1.01
C ALA A 31 -3.95 -6.25 -1.56
N THR A 32 -4.36 -5.05 -1.93
CA THR A 32 -3.43 -4.05 -2.47
C THR A 32 -2.40 -3.65 -1.43
N LEU A 33 -2.84 -3.41 -0.20
CA LEU A 33 -1.92 -3.02 0.87
C LEU A 33 -0.93 -4.13 1.16
N ARG A 34 -1.37 -5.38 1.07
CA ARG A 34 -0.48 -6.51 1.30
C ARG A 34 0.60 -6.59 0.23
N GLU A 35 0.30 -6.15 -0.98
CA GLU A 35 1.27 -6.19 -2.08
C GLU A 35 2.43 -5.23 -1.85
N VAL A 36 2.22 -4.16 -1.10
CA VAL A 36 3.27 -3.16 -0.92
C VAL A 36 4.55 -3.78 -0.33
N PRO A 37 4.52 -4.40 0.84
CA PRO A 37 5.75 -4.99 1.36
C PRO A 37 6.20 -6.22 0.58
N LYS A 38 5.28 -6.86 -0.12
CA LYS A 38 5.63 -8.04 -0.89
C LYS A 38 6.43 -7.66 -2.13
N ARG A 39 6.02 -6.61 -2.82
CA ARG A 39 6.72 -6.15 -4.03
C ARG A 39 7.88 -5.23 -3.73
N TYR A 40 7.77 -4.48 -2.64
CA TYR A 40 8.76 -3.49 -2.29
C TYR A 40 9.24 -3.68 -0.86
N PRO A 41 9.92 -4.80 -0.58
CA PRO A 41 10.35 -5.07 0.79
C PRO A 41 11.33 -4.03 1.31
N ASN A 42 11.99 -3.32 0.41
CA ASN A 42 12.94 -2.29 0.79
C ASN A 42 12.35 -0.88 0.74
N ALA A 43 11.03 -0.78 0.73
CA ALA A 43 10.39 0.52 0.73
C ALA A 43 10.71 1.27 2.00
N GLN A 44 10.51 2.58 1.97
CA GLN A 44 10.76 3.40 3.13
C GLN A 44 9.92 2.95 4.31
N ARG A 45 10.51 3.06 5.50
CA ARG A 45 9.85 2.67 6.71
C ARG A 45 8.51 3.36 6.88
N ALA A 46 8.45 4.64 6.50
CA ALA A 46 7.21 5.40 6.62
C ALA A 46 6.10 4.78 5.77
N VAL A 47 6.45 4.31 4.58
CA VAL A 47 5.49 3.68 3.70
C VAL A 47 5.01 2.35 4.27
N LEU A 48 5.95 1.51 4.69
CA LEU A 48 5.60 0.21 5.24
C LEU A 48 4.81 0.34 6.53
N GLY A 49 5.16 1.32 7.36
CA GLY A 49 4.42 1.57 8.58
C GLY A 49 2.99 2.01 8.30
N LYS A 50 2.83 2.84 7.29
CA LYS A 50 1.51 3.30 6.92
C LYS A 50 0.65 2.14 6.40
N VAL A 51 1.27 1.24 5.65
CA VAL A 51 0.57 0.04 5.18
C VAL A 51 0.02 -0.74 6.37
N THR A 52 0.87 -0.98 7.36
CA THR A 52 0.46 -1.72 8.54
C THR A 52 -0.68 -1.02 9.27
N THR A 53 -0.59 0.30 9.41
CA THR A 53 -1.62 1.07 10.07
C THR A 53 -2.96 0.95 9.34
N GLU A 54 -2.92 1.07 8.02
CA GLU A 54 -4.15 0.96 7.25
C GLU A 54 -4.74 -0.43 7.29
N GLN A 55 -3.88 -1.45 7.30
CA GLN A 55 -4.36 -2.82 7.40
C GLN A 55 -5.08 -3.05 8.72
N LYS A 56 -4.53 -2.51 9.81
CA LYS A 56 -5.17 -2.63 11.11
C LYS A 56 -6.51 -1.92 11.13
N ARG A 57 -6.54 -0.75 10.54
CA ARG A 57 -7.76 0.03 10.48
C ARG A 57 -8.86 -0.69 9.74
N LEU A 58 -8.51 -1.42 8.68
CA LEU A 58 -9.45 -2.17 7.88
C LEU A 58 -9.69 -3.58 8.42
N SER A 59 -9.01 -3.95 9.46
CA SER A 59 -9.09 -5.29 10.02
C SER A 59 -8.66 -6.34 9.01
N CYS A 60 -7.63 -6.05 8.26
CA CYS A 60 -7.10 -7.03 7.31
C CYS A 60 -6.39 -8.19 7.99
#